data_9cdc4ad37cec9684652412d9b26f5d30
#
_entry.id   9cdc4ad37cec9684652412d9b26f5d30
#
_cell.length_a   1.000
_cell.length_b   1.000
_cell.length_c   1.000
_cell.angle_alpha   90.00
_cell.angle_beta   90.00
_cell.angle_gamma   90.00
#
_symmetry.space_group_name_H-M   'P 1'
#
loop_
_entity.id
_entity.type
_entity.pdbx_description
1 polymer ?
#
loop_
_entity_poly.entity_id
_entity_poly.type
_entity_poly.pdbx_seq_one_letter_code
_entity_poly.pdbx_strand_id
1 'polypeptide(L)'
;MGTELDGTDWAIIGEIQRDARQSFNQIAKRVNLSAPSVAARIRRLEQAGVIEGYHAHINSAAVGLPVTAFLQLHCHLGRCLLKTSAAEKFPEIVEIHRLSGDSCTMVKVRTASMAHLSSLLERIGEHADANSHIVLETPLEQGTLQVPPPVPAPTRHRGWST
;
A
#
# COMPACT_ATOMS: atom_id res chain seq x y z
N MET A 1 -11.51 -16.87 5.65
CA MET A 1 -11.17 -17.92 4.67
C MET A 1 -10.71 -17.18 3.42
N GLY A 2 -9.45 -17.37 2.99
CA GLY A 2 -8.96 -16.74 1.76
C GLY A 2 -9.66 -17.32 0.52
N THR A 3 -9.96 -16.49 -0.45
CA THR A 3 -10.49 -16.94 -1.75
C THR A 3 -9.39 -17.75 -2.43
N GLU A 4 -9.68 -19.01 -2.80
CA GLU A 4 -8.74 -19.82 -3.57
C GLU A 4 -8.64 -19.26 -5.00
N LEU A 5 -7.44 -18.84 -5.38
CA LEU A 5 -7.13 -18.26 -6.69
C LEU A 5 -6.49 -19.33 -7.59
N ASP A 6 -7.04 -19.51 -8.79
CA ASP A 6 -6.43 -20.38 -9.80
C ASP A 6 -5.36 -19.61 -10.62
N GLY A 7 -4.61 -20.37 -11.46
CA GLY A 7 -3.57 -19.77 -12.31
C GLY A 7 -4.12 -18.72 -13.29
N THR A 8 -5.39 -18.86 -13.70
CA THR A 8 -6.05 -17.90 -14.59
C THR A 8 -6.39 -16.61 -13.86
N ASP A 9 -6.81 -16.68 -12.59
CA ASP A 9 -7.05 -15.51 -11.74
C ASP A 9 -5.76 -14.72 -11.55
N TRP A 10 -4.65 -15.39 -11.29
CA TRP A 10 -3.33 -14.76 -11.20
C TRP A 10 -2.89 -14.11 -12.51
N ALA A 11 -3.15 -14.75 -13.64
CA ALA A 11 -2.87 -14.16 -14.95
C ALA A 11 -3.69 -12.87 -15.18
N ILE A 12 -4.98 -12.88 -14.82
CA ILE A 12 -5.84 -11.67 -14.89
C ILE A 12 -5.35 -10.58 -13.96
N ILE A 13 -5.02 -10.91 -12.70
CA ILE A 13 -4.46 -9.96 -11.73
C ILE A 13 -3.18 -9.34 -12.28
N GLY A 14 -2.28 -10.14 -12.86
CA GLY A 14 -1.05 -9.64 -13.49
C GLY A 14 -1.30 -8.65 -14.63
N GLU A 15 -2.32 -8.90 -15.47
CA GLU A 15 -2.69 -7.97 -16.54
C GLU A 15 -3.25 -6.65 -15.98
N ILE A 16 -4.11 -6.71 -14.97
CA ILE A 16 -4.70 -5.53 -14.33
C ILE A 16 -3.64 -4.71 -13.59
N GLN A 17 -2.70 -5.36 -12.90
CA GLN A 17 -1.58 -4.66 -12.22
C GLN A 17 -0.67 -3.94 -13.23
N ARG A 18 -0.51 -4.49 -14.44
CA ARG A 18 0.29 -3.87 -15.49
C ARG A 18 -0.39 -2.65 -16.10
N ASP A 19 -1.69 -2.77 -16.39
CA ASP A 19 -2.51 -1.68 -16.92
C ASP A 19 -3.98 -1.92 -16.60
N ALA A 20 -4.50 -1.20 -15.63
CA ALA A 20 -5.89 -1.27 -15.20
C ALA A 20 -6.90 -0.69 -16.21
N ARG A 21 -6.43 -0.04 -17.28
CA ARG A 21 -7.29 0.56 -18.32
C ARG A 21 -7.53 -0.38 -19.50
N GLN A 22 -6.97 -1.60 -19.48
CA GLN A 22 -7.23 -2.58 -20.52
C GLN A 22 -8.72 -2.95 -20.58
N SER A 23 -9.24 -3.10 -21.80
CA SER A 23 -10.57 -3.66 -21.98
C SER A 23 -10.58 -5.17 -21.67
N PHE A 24 -11.73 -5.70 -21.29
CA PHE A 24 -11.89 -7.15 -21.09
C PHE A 24 -11.52 -7.96 -22.33
N ASN A 25 -11.72 -7.42 -23.53
CA ASN A 25 -11.28 -8.06 -24.79
C ASN A 25 -9.75 -8.15 -24.90
N GLN A 26 -9.02 -7.15 -24.43
CA GLN A 26 -7.55 -7.16 -24.44
C GLN A 26 -7.01 -8.17 -23.45
N ILE A 27 -7.53 -8.19 -22.23
CA ILE A 27 -7.16 -9.17 -21.20
C ILE A 27 -7.50 -10.59 -21.69
N ALA A 28 -8.71 -10.81 -22.23
CA ALA A 28 -9.18 -12.10 -22.72
C ALA A 28 -8.22 -12.74 -23.74
N LYS A 29 -7.70 -11.94 -24.68
CA LYS A 29 -6.71 -12.41 -25.67
C LYS A 29 -5.40 -12.88 -25.03
N ARG A 30 -4.98 -12.26 -23.91
CA ARG A 30 -3.72 -12.59 -23.24
C ARG A 30 -3.83 -13.80 -22.32
N VAL A 31 -5.02 -14.02 -21.74
CA VAL A 31 -5.27 -15.14 -20.82
C VAL A 31 -6.01 -16.31 -21.49
N ASN A 32 -6.20 -16.29 -22.82
CA ASN A 32 -6.90 -17.30 -23.62
C ASN A 32 -8.32 -17.60 -23.11
N LEU A 33 -9.10 -16.57 -22.84
CA LEU A 33 -10.50 -16.66 -22.42
C LEU A 33 -11.41 -15.81 -23.31
N SER A 34 -12.72 -15.97 -23.13
CA SER A 34 -13.71 -15.02 -23.66
C SER A 34 -13.81 -13.76 -22.78
N ALA A 35 -14.15 -12.61 -23.36
CA ALA A 35 -14.33 -11.38 -22.61
C ALA A 35 -15.43 -11.48 -21.51
N PRO A 36 -16.58 -12.17 -21.73
CA PRO A 36 -17.53 -12.43 -20.66
C PRO A 36 -16.95 -13.24 -19.51
N SER A 37 -16.10 -14.23 -19.79
CA SER A 37 -15.44 -15.05 -18.76
C SER A 37 -14.46 -14.21 -17.93
N VAL A 38 -13.68 -13.33 -18.58
CA VAL A 38 -12.79 -12.38 -17.88
C VAL A 38 -13.60 -11.43 -16.98
N ALA A 39 -14.68 -10.85 -17.52
CA ALA A 39 -15.55 -9.95 -16.76
C ALA A 39 -16.18 -10.63 -15.54
N ALA A 40 -16.60 -11.90 -15.67
CA ALA A 40 -17.15 -12.68 -14.56
C ALA A 40 -16.10 -12.94 -13.47
N ARG A 41 -14.86 -13.30 -13.87
CA ARG A 41 -13.75 -13.52 -12.92
C ARG A 41 -13.35 -12.23 -12.20
N ILE A 42 -13.21 -11.12 -12.91
CA ILE A 42 -12.87 -9.82 -12.31
C ILE A 42 -13.93 -9.44 -11.28
N ARG A 43 -15.22 -9.53 -11.61
CA ARG A 43 -16.30 -9.26 -10.63
C ARG A 43 -16.23 -10.17 -9.40
N ARG A 44 -15.88 -11.43 -9.58
CA ARG A 44 -15.68 -12.36 -8.45
C ARG A 44 -14.51 -11.91 -7.57
N LEU A 45 -13.37 -11.49 -8.16
CA LEU A 45 -12.19 -11.00 -7.44
C LEU A 45 -12.48 -9.69 -6.68
N GLU A 46 -13.26 -8.80 -7.27
CA GLU A 46 -13.73 -7.57 -6.62
C GLU A 46 -14.66 -7.90 -5.44
N GLN A 47 -15.67 -8.75 -5.64
CA GLN A 47 -16.60 -9.16 -4.58
C GLN A 47 -15.91 -9.91 -3.43
N ALA A 48 -14.84 -10.63 -3.73
CA ALA A 48 -14.04 -11.33 -2.74
C ALA A 48 -13.02 -10.41 -2.03
N GLY A 49 -12.94 -9.12 -2.40
CA GLY A 49 -11.98 -8.17 -1.84
C GLY A 49 -10.52 -8.46 -2.25
N VAL A 50 -10.29 -9.27 -3.29
CA VAL A 50 -8.94 -9.50 -3.85
C VAL A 50 -8.50 -8.30 -4.67
N ILE A 51 -9.42 -7.71 -5.44
CA ILE A 51 -9.25 -6.42 -6.11
C ILE A 51 -10.01 -5.41 -5.27
N GLU A 52 -9.30 -4.54 -4.58
CA GLU A 52 -9.86 -3.51 -3.70
C GLU A 52 -10.20 -2.22 -4.44
N GLY A 53 -9.63 -2.03 -5.64
CA GLY A 53 -9.89 -0.83 -6.43
C GLY A 53 -8.88 -0.63 -7.57
N TYR A 54 -9.10 0.44 -8.33
CA TYR A 54 -8.26 0.86 -9.45
C TYR A 54 -7.86 2.29 -9.23
N HIS A 55 -6.55 2.55 -9.08
CA HIS A 55 -6.04 3.87 -8.76
C HIS A 55 -5.03 4.35 -9.81
N ALA A 56 -5.11 5.61 -10.16
CA ALA A 56 -4.10 6.23 -10.99
C ALA A 56 -2.83 6.48 -10.16
N HIS A 57 -1.68 6.08 -10.71
CA HIS A 57 -0.40 6.47 -10.14
C HIS A 57 -0.04 7.88 -10.63
N ILE A 58 0.10 8.82 -9.70
CA ILE A 58 0.36 10.23 -10.00
C ILE A 58 1.83 10.56 -9.67
N ASN A 59 2.54 11.13 -10.63
CA ASN A 59 3.87 11.69 -10.38
C ASN A 59 3.74 12.91 -9.46
N SER A 60 4.07 12.73 -8.18
CA SER A 60 3.93 13.77 -7.17
C SER A 60 4.78 15.00 -7.45
N ALA A 61 5.99 14.82 -7.99
CA ALA A 61 6.85 15.95 -8.35
C ALA A 61 6.22 16.80 -9.47
N ALA A 62 5.58 16.15 -10.45
CA ALA A 62 4.91 16.83 -11.55
C ALA A 62 3.68 17.67 -11.12
N VAL A 63 3.07 17.31 -9.98
CA VAL A 63 1.95 18.06 -9.40
C VAL A 63 2.38 18.99 -8.26
N GLY A 64 3.69 19.27 -8.13
CA GLY A 64 4.22 20.23 -7.17
C GLY A 64 4.52 19.68 -5.77
N LEU A 65 4.58 18.36 -5.59
CA LEU A 65 4.88 17.69 -4.32
C LEU A 65 6.15 16.83 -4.43
N PRO A 66 7.34 17.44 -4.68
CA PRO A 66 8.56 16.67 -4.94
C PRO A 66 9.18 16.02 -3.70
N VAL A 67 8.84 16.49 -2.50
CA VAL A 67 9.45 15.98 -1.26
C VAL A 67 8.57 14.87 -0.70
N THR A 68 9.14 13.68 -0.60
CA THR A 68 8.52 12.52 0.08
C THR A 68 9.29 12.23 1.37
N ALA A 69 8.58 11.98 2.46
CA ALA A 69 9.18 11.53 3.70
C ALA A 69 8.34 10.45 4.38
N PHE A 70 8.99 9.58 5.14
CA PHE A 70 8.35 8.69 6.10
C PHE A 70 8.54 9.27 7.50
N LEU A 71 7.44 9.37 8.25
CA LEU A 71 7.45 9.83 9.63
C LEU A 71 7.09 8.66 10.52
N GLN A 72 8.00 8.30 11.40
CA GLN A 72 7.78 7.31 12.44
C GLN A 72 7.31 8.02 13.69
N LEU A 73 6.07 7.72 14.12
CA LEU A 73 5.40 8.48 15.17
C LEU A 73 5.32 7.68 16.48
N HIS A 74 5.59 8.38 17.58
CA HIS A 74 5.27 7.96 18.95
C HIS A 74 4.10 8.80 19.43
N CYS A 75 2.90 8.21 19.40
CA CYS A 75 1.68 8.96 19.67
C CYS A 75 1.54 9.33 21.14
N HIS A 76 1.17 10.55 21.42
CA HIS A 76 0.78 11.00 22.75
C HIS A 76 -0.52 10.33 23.19
N LEU A 77 -0.65 10.03 24.48
CA LEU A 77 -1.85 9.42 25.05
C LEU A 77 -3.10 10.27 24.73
N GLY A 78 -4.10 9.65 24.14
CA GLY A 78 -5.36 10.29 23.78
C GLY A 78 -5.35 11.17 22.53
N ARG A 79 -4.20 11.40 21.87
CA ARG A 79 -4.05 12.27 20.71
C ARG A 79 -3.55 11.55 19.45
N CYS A 80 -3.54 10.22 19.46
CA CYS A 80 -3.03 9.42 18.34
C CYS A 80 -3.82 9.68 17.04
N LEU A 81 -3.10 9.99 15.98
CA LEU A 81 -3.68 10.23 14.64
C LEU A 81 -4.53 9.06 14.13
N LEU A 82 -4.23 7.82 14.57
CA LEU A 82 -5.01 6.62 14.21
C LEU A 82 -6.36 6.51 14.93
N LYS A 83 -6.52 7.17 16.08
CA LYS A 83 -7.71 7.07 16.93
C LYS A 83 -8.64 8.27 16.81
N THR A 84 -8.20 9.30 16.12
CA THR A 84 -8.95 10.54 15.93
C THR A 84 -9.09 10.81 14.44
N SER A 85 -10.12 11.53 14.02
CA SER A 85 -10.22 12.06 12.66
C SER A 85 -9.13 13.12 12.34
N ALA A 86 -8.12 13.23 13.20
CA ALA A 86 -7.05 14.22 13.04
C ALA A 86 -6.23 14.02 11.76
N ALA A 87 -6.09 12.77 11.28
CA ALA A 87 -5.40 12.50 10.03
C ALA A 87 -6.01 13.23 8.82
N GLU A 88 -7.33 13.44 8.81
CA GLU A 88 -8.05 14.18 7.77
C GLU A 88 -7.65 15.66 7.69
N LYS A 89 -7.03 16.20 8.75
CA LYS A 89 -6.54 17.57 8.80
C LYS A 89 -5.15 17.75 8.17
N PHE A 90 -4.54 16.67 7.74
CA PHE A 90 -3.19 16.65 7.16
C PHE A 90 -3.25 16.11 5.72
N PRO A 91 -3.60 16.95 4.73
CA PRO A 91 -3.71 16.53 3.34
C PRO A 91 -2.36 16.06 2.74
N GLU A 92 -1.25 16.37 3.40
CA GLU A 92 0.08 15.90 3.06
C GLU A 92 0.28 14.41 3.31
N ILE A 93 -0.54 13.80 4.20
CA ILE A 93 -0.47 12.38 4.50
C ILE A 93 -1.12 11.58 3.38
N VAL A 94 -0.34 10.70 2.75
CA VAL A 94 -0.81 9.83 1.66
C VAL A 94 -0.96 8.37 2.06
N GLU A 95 -0.28 7.93 3.12
CA GLU A 95 -0.39 6.58 3.68
C GLU A 95 -0.22 6.62 5.20
N ILE A 96 -0.96 5.78 5.91
CA ILE A 96 -0.84 5.59 7.36
C ILE A 96 -0.81 4.10 7.67
N HIS A 97 0.21 3.67 8.41
CA HIS A 97 0.37 2.29 8.85
C HIS A 97 0.47 2.23 10.37
N ARG A 98 -0.28 1.32 10.98
CA ARG A 98 -0.08 0.97 12.39
C ARG A 98 1.07 -0.02 12.50
N LEU A 99 1.99 0.26 13.40
CA LEU A 99 3.14 -0.61 13.65
C LEU A 99 2.98 -1.38 14.95
N SER A 100 3.66 -2.53 15.02
CA SER A 100 3.97 -3.22 16.27
C SER A 100 5.36 -2.76 16.75
N GLY A 101 5.58 -2.72 18.07
CA GLY A 101 6.85 -2.29 18.68
C GLY A 101 6.76 -0.89 19.30
N ASP A 102 7.91 -0.26 19.47
CA ASP A 102 8.04 0.99 20.23
C ASP A 102 7.35 2.18 19.53
N SER A 103 7.30 2.18 18.22
CA SER A 103 6.59 3.20 17.44
C SER A 103 5.18 2.74 17.09
N CYS A 104 4.18 3.60 17.31
CA CYS A 104 2.80 3.24 17.08
C CYS A 104 2.35 3.36 15.62
N THR A 105 3.01 4.25 14.85
CA THR A 105 2.53 4.63 13.51
C THR A 105 3.68 4.99 12.58
N MET A 106 3.56 4.59 11.32
CA MET A 106 4.35 5.11 10.21
C MET A 106 3.41 5.84 9.26
N VAL A 107 3.76 7.06 8.88
CA VAL A 107 3.03 7.81 7.85
C VAL A 107 3.96 8.17 6.70
N LYS A 108 3.45 8.08 5.48
CA LYS A 108 4.10 8.61 4.28
C LYS A 108 3.49 9.95 3.95
N VAL A 109 4.33 10.96 3.79
CA VAL A 109 3.88 12.31 3.49
C VAL A 109 4.50 12.82 2.19
N ARG A 110 3.79 13.73 1.52
CA ARG A 110 4.28 14.44 0.33
C ARG A 110 4.10 15.92 0.52
N THR A 111 5.18 16.70 0.31
CA THR A 111 5.19 18.14 0.51
C THR A 111 5.84 18.87 -0.65
N ALA A 112 5.50 20.16 -0.80
CA ALA A 112 6.01 20.99 -1.90
C ALA A 112 7.47 21.41 -1.69
N SER A 113 7.98 21.41 -0.46
CA SER A 113 9.35 21.82 -0.12
C SER A 113 9.76 21.32 1.25
N MET A 114 11.05 21.46 1.57
CA MET A 114 11.56 21.18 2.92
C MET A 114 10.97 22.12 3.98
N ALA A 115 10.71 23.38 3.64
CA ALA A 115 10.04 24.33 4.55
C ALA A 115 8.60 23.89 4.84
N HIS A 116 7.87 23.37 3.82
CA HIS A 116 6.55 22.79 4.01
C HIS A 116 6.60 21.55 4.90
N LEU A 117 7.60 20.66 4.71
CA LEU A 117 7.81 19.51 5.59
C LEU A 117 8.06 19.93 7.04
N SER A 118 8.89 20.95 7.28
CA SER A 118 9.14 21.48 8.62
C SER A 118 7.84 21.98 9.30
N SER A 119 7.05 22.76 8.59
CA SER A 119 5.75 23.23 9.08
C SER A 119 4.77 22.09 9.36
N LEU A 120 4.79 21.03 8.54
CA LEU A 120 4.00 19.82 8.79
C LEU A 120 4.43 19.12 10.08
N LEU A 121 5.75 18.99 10.31
CA LEU A 121 6.29 18.36 11.52
C LEU A 121 5.90 19.11 12.78
N GLU A 122 5.89 20.46 12.75
CA GLU A 122 5.42 21.29 13.86
C GLU A 122 3.95 21.01 14.20
N ARG A 123 3.08 20.94 13.19
CA ARG A 123 1.66 20.61 13.37
C ARG A 123 1.43 19.18 13.88
N ILE A 124 2.22 18.21 13.40
CA ILE A 124 2.15 16.82 13.87
C ILE A 124 2.64 16.71 15.31
N GLY A 125 3.60 17.54 15.74
CA GLY A 125 4.14 17.58 17.08
C GLY A 125 3.10 17.79 18.19
N GLU A 126 1.94 18.37 17.87
CA GLU A 126 0.81 18.47 18.81
C GLU A 126 0.18 17.08 19.13
N HIS A 127 0.41 16.08 18.29
CA HIS A 127 -0.20 14.76 18.36
C HIS A 127 0.78 13.64 18.69
N ALA A 128 2.03 13.77 18.25
CA ALA A 128 3.05 12.73 18.37
C ALA A 128 4.46 13.31 18.26
N ASP A 129 5.43 12.64 18.89
CA ASP A 129 6.84 12.84 18.57
C ASP A 129 7.15 12.14 17.25
N ALA A 130 7.82 12.82 16.33
CA ALA A 130 8.07 12.33 14.98
C ALA A 130 9.56 12.20 14.68
N ASN A 131 9.99 11.01 14.26
CA ASN A 131 11.25 10.79 13.56
C ASN A 131 11.00 10.84 12.05
N SER A 132 11.66 11.78 11.34
CA SER A 132 11.47 11.97 9.91
C SER A 132 12.61 11.36 9.09
N HIS A 133 12.24 10.62 8.04
CA HIS A 133 13.16 10.01 7.08
C HIS A 133 12.80 10.53 5.69
N ILE A 134 13.66 11.37 5.12
CA ILE A 134 13.44 11.93 3.78
C ILE A 134 13.83 10.87 2.76
N VAL A 135 12.96 10.64 1.78
CA VAL A 135 13.22 9.73 0.68
C VAL A 135 14.14 10.43 -0.32
N LEU A 136 15.34 9.88 -0.50
CA LEU A 136 16.30 10.39 -1.48
C LEU A 136 16.02 9.84 -2.87
N GLU A 137 15.61 8.57 -2.94
CA GLU A 137 15.33 7.87 -4.19
C GLU A 137 14.31 6.74 -3.91
N THR A 138 13.48 6.43 -4.90
CA THR A 138 12.55 5.28 -4.86
C THR A 138 12.84 4.37 -6.06
N PRO A 139 13.81 3.44 -5.95
CA PRO A 139 14.19 2.55 -7.07
C PRO A 139 13.07 1.63 -7.53
N LEU A 140 12.14 1.31 -6.65
CA LEU A 140 10.95 0.53 -6.94
C LEU A 140 9.73 1.13 -6.25
N GLU A 141 8.78 1.61 -7.01
CA GLU A 141 7.47 2.04 -6.52
C GLU A 141 6.40 1.11 -7.10
N GLN A 142 5.48 0.66 -6.27
CA GLN A 142 4.38 -0.24 -6.67
C GLN A 142 4.82 -1.55 -7.36
N GLY A 143 5.62 -2.33 -6.66
CA GLY A 143 5.93 -3.70 -7.10
C GLY A 143 4.64 -4.53 -7.29
N THR A 144 4.60 -5.35 -8.36
CA THR A 144 3.44 -6.22 -8.64
C THR A 144 3.43 -7.42 -7.71
N LEU A 145 2.25 -7.75 -7.17
CA LEU A 145 2.03 -8.98 -6.42
C LEU A 145 2.08 -10.18 -7.37
N GLN A 146 2.76 -11.23 -6.96
CA GLN A 146 2.90 -12.49 -7.69
C GLN A 146 2.31 -13.63 -6.88
N VAL A 147 2.14 -14.78 -7.53
CA VAL A 147 1.74 -16.02 -6.86
C VAL A 147 2.65 -16.24 -5.64
N PRO A 148 2.09 -16.33 -4.41
CA PRO A 148 2.91 -16.59 -3.25
C PRO A 148 3.68 -17.91 -3.40
N PRO A 149 4.95 -17.98 -3.04
CA PRO A 149 5.66 -19.25 -2.99
C PRO A 149 4.98 -20.18 -1.97
N PRO A 150 5.08 -21.51 -2.14
CA PRO A 150 4.54 -22.45 -1.17
C PRO A 150 5.15 -22.15 0.21
N VAL A 151 4.28 -22.05 1.23
CA VAL A 151 4.75 -21.80 2.61
C VAL A 151 5.59 -23.00 3.03
N PRO A 152 6.87 -22.81 3.43
CA PRO A 152 7.68 -23.90 3.94
C PRO A 152 6.98 -24.54 5.14
N ALA A 153 6.93 -25.88 5.17
CA ALA A 153 6.43 -26.57 6.34
C ALA A 153 7.22 -26.09 7.58
N PRO A 154 6.55 -25.83 8.71
CA PRO A 154 7.24 -25.39 9.91
C PRO A 154 8.35 -26.39 10.25
N THR A 155 9.58 -25.94 10.24
CA THR A 155 10.73 -26.73 10.69
C THR A 155 10.46 -27.08 12.15
N ARG A 156 10.22 -28.36 12.44
CA ARG A 156 10.20 -28.84 13.83
C ARG A 156 11.59 -28.59 14.40
N HIS A 157 11.75 -27.54 15.18
CA HIS A 157 12.93 -27.40 16.00
C HIS A 157 12.96 -28.64 16.91
N ARG A 158 13.95 -29.51 16.70
CA ARG A 158 14.29 -30.54 17.69
C ARG A 158 14.60 -29.76 18.97
N GLY A 159 13.78 -29.99 20.00
CA GLY A 159 13.98 -29.38 21.29
C GLY A 159 15.42 -29.53 21.74
N TRP A 160 15.95 -28.49 22.31
CA TRP A 160 17.22 -28.55 23.02
C TRP A 160 17.05 -29.58 24.14
N SER A 161 17.67 -30.75 23.98
CA SER A 161 17.82 -31.71 25.08
C SER A 161 18.82 -31.08 26.06
N THR A 162 18.31 -30.73 27.24
CA THR A 162 19.14 -30.42 28.44
C THR A 162 19.92 -31.65 28.87
#